data_ea75d5ce281b733d9f62bd12c8a3406b
#
_entry.id   ea75d5ce281b733d9f62bd12c8a3406b
#
_cell.length_a   1.000
_cell.length_b   1.000
_cell.length_c   1.000
_cell.angle_alpha   90.00
_cell.angle_beta   90.00
_cell.angle_gamma   90.00
#
_symmetry.space_group_name_H-M   'P 1'
#
loop_
_entity.id
_entity.type
_entity.pdbx_description
1 polymer ?
#
loop_
_entity_poly.entity_id
_entity_poly.type
_entity_poly.pdbx_seq_one_letter_code
_entity_poly.pdbx_strand_id
1 'polypeptide(L)'
;MAIIGLSLAAALGGDAAVGAASMLAAFTVPEFNILAVLSFTVFSDDKSAGIEKLKGVVKKIAKNPLIIGIFAGMLALLLRELQQKLFGEVVFSLQRDLKFLYTSLGNLKSVTTPFALVVLGGQFTFAAVKDYRKEILGGVLFRIVLSPLIGIGAAIALSALTGIVSFGTDAYPGLIALFGSPVAVSSAIMASQMDGDEQLATQLVVWSSVCSIFTIFITACILMATGHLPM
;
A
#
# COMPACT_ATOMS: atom_id res chain seq x y z
N MET A 1 -1.62 2.43 -2.20
CA MET A 1 -0.64 3.45 -1.77
C MET A 1 0.47 3.69 -2.79
N ALA A 2 1.27 2.70 -3.18
CA ALA A 2 2.49 2.94 -3.96
C ALA A 2 2.29 3.68 -5.30
N ILE A 3 1.19 3.53 -5.99
CA ILE A 3 0.98 4.12 -7.31
C ILE A 3 0.30 5.48 -7.21
N ILE A 4 -0.90 5.51 -6.67
CA ILE A 4 -1.68 6.75 -6.55
C ILE A 4 -1.10 7.65 -5.45
N GLY A 5 -0.62 7.06 -4.34
CA GLY A 5 -0.12 7.79 -3.20
C GLY A 5 1.13 8.62 -3.48
N LEU A 6 2.13 8.07 -4.19
CA LEU A 6 3.34 8.82 -4.52
C LEU A 6 3.06 9.95 -5.53
N SER A 7 2.19 9.69 -6.52
CA SER A 7 1.76 10.72 -7.46
C SER A 7 0.97 11.84 -6.78
N LEU A 8 0.14 11.48 -5.79
CA LEU A 8 -0.61 12.44 -4.99
C LEU A 8 0.31 13.26 -4.09
N ALA A 9 1.31 12.63 -3.44
CA ALA A 9 2.30 13.34 -2.65
C ALA A 9 3.10 14.34 -3.50
N ALA A 10 3.49 13.93 -4.72
CA ALA A 10 4.16 14.82 -5.67
C ALA A 10 3.28 16.04 -6.04
N ALA A 11 2.00 15.82 -6.28
CA ALA A 11 1.08 16.89 -6.65
C ALA A 11 0.77 17.87 -5.51
N LEU A 12 0.77 17.40 -4.27
CA LEU A 12 0.42 18.21 -3.08
C LEU A 12 1.62 18.90 -2.41
N GLY A 13 2.82 18.34 -2.52
CA GLY A 13 3.98 18.85 -1.76
C GLY A 13 5.33 18.67 -2.47
N GLY A 14 5.35 18.36 -3.78
CA GLY A 14 6.57 18.25 -4.57
C GLY A 14 7.52 17.13 -4.11
N ASP A 15 8.81 17.30 -4.40
CA ASP A 15 9.85 16.28 -4.17
C ASP A 15 10.06 15.94 -2.68
N ALA A 16 9.95 16.92 -1.79
CA ALA A 16 10.07 16.69 -0.35
C ALA A 16 8.97 15.76 0.17
N ALA A 17 7.73 15.98 -0.25
CA ALA A 17 6.60 15.14 0.11
C ALA A 17 6.70 13.73 -0.50
N VAL A 18 7.24 13.60 -1.72
CA VAL A 18 7.55 12.29 -2.33
C VAL A 18 8.59 11.53 -1.50
N GLY A 19 9.61 12.22 -0.99
CA GLY A 19 10.60 11.64 -0.08
C GLY A 19 9.95 11.07 1.18
N ALA A 20 9.15 11.87 1.88
CA ALA A 20 8.42 11.45 3.08
C ALA A 20 7.45 10.29 2.79
N ALA A 21 6.66 10.38 1.72
CA ALA A 21 5.74 9.33 1.31
C ALA A 21 6.47 8.02 0.94
N SER A 22 7.64 8.11 0.32
CA SER A 22 8.46 6.94 -0.03
C SER A 22 9.01 6.25 1.21
N MET A 23 9.45 7.00 2.22
CA MET A 23 9.88 6.45 3.51
C MET A 23 8.72 5.73 4.21
N LEU A 24 7.54 6.35 4.29
CA LEU A 24 6.35 5.71 4.85
C LEU A 24 6.00 4.43 4.08
N ALA A 25 6.05 4.46 2.75
CA ALA A 25 5.75 3.31 1.90
C ALA A 25 6.73 2.14 2.13
N ALA A 26 8.00 2.42 2.36
CA ALA A 26 9.02 1.41 2.60
C ALA A 26 8.71 0.52 3.82
N PHE A 27 8.10 1.09 4.86
CA PHE A 27 7.67 0.35 6.06
C PHE A 27 6.25 -0.20 5.94
N THR A 28 5.30 0.61 5.49
CA THR A 28 3.88 0.25 5.51
C THR A 28 3.50 -0.78 4.44
N VAL A 29 4.16 -0.79 3.28
CA VAL A 29 3.85 -1.77 2.23
C VAL A 29 4.19 -3.21 2.66
N PRO A 30 5.39 -3.51 3.21
CA PRO A 30 5.67 -4.83 3.77
C PRO A 30 4.71 -5.22 4.91
N GLU A 31 4.46 -4.29 5.85
CA GLU A 31 3.57 -4.52 6.97
C GLU A 31 2.16 -4.90 6.52
N PHE A 32 1.56 -4.11 5.63
CA PHE A 32 0.20 -4.39 5.13
C PHE A 32 0.12 -5.71 4.35
N ASN A 33 1.16 -6.10 3.62
CA ASN A 33 1.17 -7.39 2.93
C ASN A 33 1.23 -8.55 3.94
N ILE A 34 2.05 -8.44 4.99
CA ILE A 34 2.11 -9.45 6.04
C ILE A 34 0.77 -9.55 6.78
N LEU A 35 0.18 -8.42 7.17
CA LEU A 35 -1.11 -8.37 7.84
C LEU A 35 -2.24 -8.92 6.97
N ALA A 36 -2.23 -8.66 5.67
CA ALA A 36 -3.20 -9.20 4.74
C ALA A 36 -3.11 -10.74 4.65
N VAL A 37 -1.89 -11.29 4.48
CA VAL A 37 -1.70 -12.75 4.47
C VAL A 37 -2.12 -13.36 5.80
N LEU A 38 -1.78 -12.73 6.91
CA LEU A 38 -2.21 -13.17 8.25
C LEU A 38 -3.73 -13.20 8.36
N SER A 39 -4.41 -12.12 7.95
CA SER A 39 -5.87 -12.03 7.97
C SER A 39 -6.52 -13.12 7.13
N PHE A 40 -6.12 -13.29 5.87
CA PHE A 40 -6.66 -14.36 5.03
C PHE A 40 -6.44 -15.75 5.59
N THR A 41 -5.32 -15.98 6.30
CA THR A 41 -5.04 -17.30 6.87
C THR A 41 -5.78 -17.54 8.20
N VAL A 42 -5.90 -16.51 9.05
CA VAL A 42 -6.61 -16.63 10.34
C VAL A 42 -8.11 -16.85 10.12
N PHE A 43 -8.69 -16.18 9.14
CA PHE A 43 -10.12 -16.27 8.82
C PHE A 43 -10.45 -17.31 7.74
N SER A 44 -9.45 -18.10 7.30
CA SER A 44 -9.71 -19.24 6.42
C SER A 44 -10.42 -20.36 7.19
N ASP A 45 -11.28 -21.12 6.51
CA ASP A 45 -12.03 -22.28 7.05
C ASP A 45 -11.14 -23.50 7.37
N ASP A 46 -9.82 -23.33 7.37
CA ASP A 46 -8.86 -24.36 7.68
C ASP A 46 -9.01 -24.79 9.16
N LYS A 47 -9.50 -26.02 9.37
CA LYS A 47 -9.79 -26.59 10.69
C LYS A 47 -8.55 -26.97 11.51
N SER A 48 -7.35 -26.70 10.98
CA SER A 48 -6.11 -26.92 11.73
C SER A 48 -6.03 -25.97 12.94
N ALA A 49 -5.64 -26.48 14.09
CA ALA A 49 -5.57 -25.73 15.34
C ALA A 49 -4.12 -25.60 15.83
N GLY A 50 -3.83 -24.51 16.55
CA GLY A 50 -2.56 -24.35 17.27
C GLY A 50 -1.34 -24.20 16.37
N ILE A 51 -0.27 -24.95 16.67
CA ILE A 51 1.04 -24.85 16.01
C ILE A 51 0.99 -25.21 14.52
N GLU A 52 0.10 -26.11 14.10
CA GLU A 52 -0.05 -26.49 12.70
C GLU A 52 -0.62 -25.35 11.88
N LYS A 53 -1.61 -24.62 12.41
CA LYS A 53 -2.14 -23.42 11.77
C LYS A 53 -1.04 -22.36 11.62
N LEU A 54 -0.24 -22.14 12.67
CA LEU A 54 0.87 -21.18 12.64
C LEU A 54 1.93 -21.57 11.59
N LYS A 55 2.31 -22.86 11.51
CA LYS A 55 3.20 -23.35 10.45
C LYS A 55 2.61 -23.15 9.04
N GLY A 56 1.30 -23.34 8.87
CA GLY A 56 0.58 -23.07 7.64
C GLY A 56 0.66 -21.59 7.24
N VAL A 57 0.44 -20.68 8.19
CA VAL A 57 0.57 -19.23 8.00
C VAL A 57 1.98 -18.87 7.54
N VAL A 58 3.01 -19.28 8.27
CA VAL A 58 4.41 -18.99 7.94
C VAL A 58 4.77 -19.53 6.56
N LYS A 59 4.32 -20.74 6.21
CA LYS A 59 4.54 -21.33 4.90
C LYS A 59 3.86 -20.55 3.77
N LYS A 60 2.61 -20.08 3.98
CA LYS A 60 1.88 -19.25 3.00
C LYS A 60 2.58 -17.88 2.83
N ILE A 61 3.01 -17.26 3.92
CA ILE A 61 3.79 -16.02 3.90
C ILE A 61 5.09 -16.21 3.10
N ALA A 62 5.88 -17.23 3.43
CA ALA A 62 7.16 -17.48 2.79
C ALA A 62 7.05 -17.84 1.30
N LYS A 63 5.91 -18.38 0.85
CA LYS A 63 5.64 -18.73 -0.55
C LYS A 63 4.91 -17.60 -1.31
N ASN A 64 4.49 -16.55 -0.65
CA ASN A 64 3.78 -15.46 -1.31
C ASN A 64 4.75 -14.67 -2.21
N PRO A 65 4.50 -14.57 -3.54
CA PRO A 65 5.42 -13.91 -4.47
C PRO A 65 5.60 -12.41 -4.17
N LEU A 66 4.59 -11.73 -3.62
CA LEU A 66 4.69 -10.34 -3.21
C LEU A 66 5.69 -10.17 -2.05
N ILE A 67 5.62 -11.04 -1.06
CA ILE A 67 6.50 -11.03 0.10
C ILE A 67 7.94 -11.40 -0.32
N ILE A 68 8.09 -12.43 -1.17
CA ILE A 68 9.39 -12.81 -1.72
C ILE A 68 10.03 -11.64 -2.47
N GLY A 69 9.25 -10.92 -3.30
CA GLY A 69 9.72 -9.74 -4.03
C GLY A 69 10.18 -8.60 -3.11
N ILE A 70 9.45 -8.34 -2.02
CA ILE A 70 9.81 -7.32 -1.02
C ILE A 70 11.13 -7.70 -0.34
N PHE A 71 11.26 -8.94 0.15
CA PHE A 71 12.49 -9.40 0.80
C PHE A 71 13.68 -9.41 -0.15
N ALA A 72 13.51 -9.80 -1.41
CA ALA A 72 14.55 -9.73 -2.42
C ALA A 72 15.03 -8.29 -2.66
N GLY A 73 14.09 -7.33 -2.71
CA GLY A 73 14.41 -5.90 -2.81
C GLY A 73 15.16 -5.38 -1.57
N MET A 74 14.72 -5.74 -0.38
CA MET A 74 15.40 -5.37 0.87
C MET A 74 16.81 -5.97 0.95
N LEU A 75 16.97 -7.22 0.55
CA LEU A 75 18.27 -7.87 0.50
C LEU A 75 19.23 -7.17 -0.46
N ALA A 76 18.75 -6.77 -1.64
CA ALA A 76 19.53 -6.02 -2.60
C ALA A 76 20.00 -4.65 -2.04
N LEU A 77 19.15 -3.96 -1.28
CA LEU A 77 19.51 -2.71 -0.59
C LEU A 77 20.55 -2.95 0.51
N LEU A 78 20.37 -3.99 1.33
CA LEU A 78 21.34 -4.34 2.39
C LEU A 78 22.70 -4.71 1.80
N LEU A 79 22.72 -5.48 0.73
CA LEU A 79 23.96 -5.82 0.03
C LEU A 79 24.67 -4.59 -0.53
N ARG A 80 23.92 -3.61 -1.05
CA ARG A 80 24.47 -2.35 -1.52
C ARG A 80 25.11 -1.54 -0.38
N GLU A 81 24.40 -1.42 0.76
CA GLU A 81 24.94 -0.72 1.95
C GLU A 81 26.18 -1.43 2.51
N LEU A 82 26.16 -2.75 2.55
CA LEU A 82 27.27 -3.55 3.03
C LEU A 82 28.52 -3.35 2.14
N GLN A 83 28.35 -3.35 0.81
CA GLN A 83 29.43 -3.04 -0.13
C GLN A 83 30.03 -1.65 0.14
N GLN A 84 29.18 -0.64 0.31
CA GLN A 84 29.62 0.73 0.57
C GLN A 84 30.40 0.86 1.89
N LYS A 85 29.99 0.09 2.94
CA LYS A 85 30.73 0.05 4.21
C LYS A 85 32.04 -0.72 4.15
N LEU A 86 32.10 -1.82 3.39
CA LEU A 86 33.27 -2.69 3.34
C LEU A 86 34.33 -2.23 2.33
N PHE A 87 33.90 -1.70 1.19
CA PHE A 87 34.79 -1.35 0.07
C PHE A 87 34.87 0.15 -0.19
N GLY A 88 34.09 0.97 0.52
CA GLY A 88 34.02 2.42 0.30
C GLY A 88 33.24 2.82 -0.95
N GLU A 89 32.90 1.87 -1.81
CA GLU A 89 32.13 2.06 -3.03
C GLU A 89 31.21 0.90 -3.32
N VAL A 90 30.23 1.10 -4.21
CA VAL A 90 29.32 0.04 -4.66
C VAL A 90 29.99 -0.74 -5.79
N VAL A 91 30.58 -1.87 -5.45
CA VAL A 91 31.32 -2.74 -6.40
C VAL A 91 30.38 -3.36 -7.43
N PHE A 92 29.23 -3.87 -6.99
CA PHE A 92 28.21 -4.46 -7.85
C PHE A 92 26.87 -3.77 -7.72
N SER A 93 26.29 -3.37 -8.85
CA SER A 93 24.95 -2.75 -8.91
C SER A 93 24.16 -3.35 -10.08
N LEU A 94 22.96 -3.85 -9.79
CA LEU A 94 22.03 -4.33 -10.82
C LEU A 94 21.80 -3.29 -11.94
N GLN A 95 21.73 -2.03 -11.58
CA GLN A 95 21.49 -0.94 -12.53
C GLN A 95 22.67 -0.71 -13.48
N ARG A 96 23.92 -0.86 -12.99
CA ARG A 96 25.13 -0.63 -13.76
C ARG A 96 25.58 -1.90 -14.48
N ASP A 97 25.66 -3.01 -13.75
CA ASP A 97 26.36 -4.22 -14.21
C ASP A 97 25.41 -5.20 -14.92
N LEU A 98 24.12 -5.17 -14.58
CA LEU A 98 23.07 -5.97 -15.23
C LEU A 98 21.95 -5.07 -15.80
N LYS A 99 22.36 -4.08 -16.59
CA LYS A 99 21.46 -3.06 -17.17
C LYS A 99 20.28 -3.68 -17.93
N PHE A 100 20.52 -4.76 -18.67
CA PHE A 100 19.44 -5.47 -19.38
C PHE A 100 18.38 -5.99 -18.41
N LEU A 101 18.79 -6.68 -17.36
CA LEU A 101 17.88 -7.21 -16.34
C LEU A 101 17.12 -6.09 -15.61
N TYR A 102 17.83 -5.04 -15.21
CA TYR A 102 17.24 -3.87 -14.57
C TYR A 102 16.19 -3.18 -15.44
N THR A 103 16.49 -3.00 -16.74
CA THR A 103 15.56 -2.42 -17.71
C THR A 103 14.34 -3.31 -17.94
N SER A 104 14.55 -4.63 -18.07
CA SER A 104 13.46 -5.59 -18.23
C SER A 104 12.52 -5.60 -17.02
N LEU A 105 13.05 -5.59 -15.80
CA LEU A 105 12.26 -5.47 -14.57
C LEU A 105 11.51 -4.14 -14.50
N GLY A 106 12.13 -3.05 -14.95
CA GLY A 106 11.50 -1.74 -15.05
C GLY A 106 10.32 -1.74 -16.02
N ASN A 107 10.47 -2.36 -17.17
CA ASN A 107 9.40 -2.50 -18.16
C ASN A 107 8.24 -3.35 -17.64
N LEU A 108 8.54 -4.49 -17.00
CA LEU A 108 7.53 -5.33 -16.34
C LEU A 108 6.78 -4.55 -15.26
N LYS A 109 7.50 -3.80 -14.42
CA LYS A 109 6.89 -2.93 -13.40
C LYS A 109 5.92 -1.91 -14.03
N SER A 110 6.28 -1.28 -15.15
CA SER A 110 5.45 -0.27 -15.80
C SER A 110 4.15 -0.84 -16.37
N VAL A 111 4.18 -2.09 -16.86
CA VAL A 111 3.01 -2.77 -17.44
C VAL A 111 2.13 -3.41 -16.36
N THR A 112 2.68 -3.78 -15.21
CA THR A 112 1.96 -4.52 -14.16
C THR A 112 0.69 -3.81 -13.71
N THR A 113 0.74 -2.51 -13.46
CA THR A 113 -0.43 -1.76 -12.96
C THR A 113 -1.53 -1.60 -14.00
N PRO A 114 -1.27 -1.12 -15.23
CA PRO A 114 -2.29 -1.05 -16.27
C PRO A 114 -2.92 -2.42 -16.54
N PHE A 115 -2.11 -3.47 -16.59
CA PHE A 115 -2.60 -4.82 -16.83
C PHE A 115 -3.48 -5.34 -15.69
N ALA A 116 -3.07 -5.12 -14.44
CA ALA A 116 -3.88 -5.49 -13.28
C ALA A 116 -5.22 -4.75 -13.24
N LEU A 117 -5.27 -3.48 -13.65
CA LEU A 117 -6.52 -2.72 -13.76
C LEU A 117 -7.44 -3.26 -14.87
N VAL A 118 -6.89 -3.68 -16.00
CA VAL A 118 -7.67 -4.33 -17.07
C VAL A 118 -8.28 -5.65 -16.59
N VAL A 119 -7.49 -6.48 -15.93
CA VAL A 119 -7.97 -7.76 -15.36
C VAL A 119 -9.07 -7.50 -14.33
N LEU A 120 -8.85 -6.57 -13.44
CA LEU A 120 -9.81 -6.20 -12.40
C LEU A 120 -11.10 -5.64 -12.99
N GLY A 121 -11.00 -4.82 -14.05
CA GLY A 121 -12.17 -4.35 -14.80
C GLY A 121 -12.94 -5.47 -15.47
N GLY A 122 -12.26 -6.49 -15.98
CA GLY A 122 -12.88 -7.68 -16.57
C GLY A 122 -13.60 -8.58 -15.55
N GLN A 123 -13.14 -8.57 -14.29
CA GLN A 123 -13.77 -9.31 -13.19
C GLN A 123 -14.93 -8.54 -12.54
N PHE A 124 -15.04 -7.24 -12.79
CA PHE A 124 -16.08 -6.41 -12.20
C PHE A 124 -17.46 -6.72 -12.80
N THR A 125 -18.44 -6.97 -11.94
CA THR A 125 -19.83 -7.20 -12.33
C THR A 125 -20.79 -6.34 -11.51
N PHE A 126 -21.66 -5.59 -12.17
CA PHE A 126 -22.69 -4.80 -11.49
C PHE A 126 -23.70 -5.65 -10.70
N ALA A 127 -23.89 -6.91 -11.09
CA ALA A 127 -24.79 -7.83 -10.39
C ALA A 127 -24.32 -8.07 -8.94
N ALA A 128 -23.02 -8.24 -8.74
CA ALA A 128 -22.43 -8.46 -7.42
C ALA A 128 -22.64 -7.29 -6.43
N VAL A 129 -22.86 -6.07 -6.94
CA VAL A 129 -23.15 -4.91 -6.06
C VAL A 129 -24.41 -5.14 -5.22
N LYS A 130 -25.40 -5.86 -5.75
CA LYS A 130 -26.64 -6.15 -4.99
C LYS A 130 -26.39 -7.12 -3.85
N ASP A 131 -25.53 -8.11 -4.08
CA ASP A 131 -25.26 -9.17 -3.11
C ASP A 131 -24.37 -8.68 -1.98
N TYR A 132 -23.38 -7.84 -2.29
CA TYR A 132 -22.38 -7.33 -1.35
C TYR A 132 -22.61 -5.88 -0.91
N ARG A 133 -23.84 -5.33 -1.01
CA ARG A 133 -24.09 -3.90 -0.73
C ARG A 133 -23.61 -3.42 0.63
N LYS A 134 -23.83 -4.21 1.67
CA LYS A 134 -23.46 -3.84 3.06
C LYS A 134 -21.95 -3.89 3.26
N GLU A 135 -21.34 -4.93 2.75
CA GLU A 135 -19.90 -5.18 2.82
C GLU A 135 -19.13 -4.11 2.03
N ILE A 136 -19.59 -3.79 0.82
CA ILE A 136 -19.03 -2.72 -0.01
C ILE A 136 -19.14 -1.39 0.71
N LEU A 137 -20.35 -1.01 1.16
CA LEU A 137 -20.58 0.27 1.82
C LEU A 137 -19.73 0.38 3.10
N GLY A 138 -19.74 -0.64 3.94
CA GLY A 138 -18.96 -0.68 5.18
C GLY A 138 -17.46 -0.61 4.92
N GLY A 139 -16.93 -1.44 4.00
CA GLY A 139 -15.52 -1.47 3.68
C GLY A 139 -15.02 -0.19 3.01
N VAL A 140 -15.81 0.36 2.09
CA VAL A 140 -15.48 1.64 1.43
C VAL A 140 -15.49 2.79 2.44
N LEU A 141 -16.55 2.95 3.25
CA LEU A 141 -16.62 4.00 4.28
C LEU A 141 -15.47 3.88 5.29
N PHE A 142 -15.19 2.66 5.75
CA PHE A 142 -14.07 2.43 6.65
C PHE A 142 -12.74 2.88 6.02
N ARG A 143 -12.50 2.51 4.76
CA ARG A 143 -11.22 2.80 4.10
C ARG A 143 -11.03 4.26 3.73
N ILE A 144 -12.06 4.92 3.18
CA ILE A 144 -11.90 6.27 2.61
C ILE A 144 -12.31 7.40 3.56
N VAL A 145 -13.07 7.10 4.62
CA VAL A 145 -13.50 8.09 5.61
C VAL A 145 -12.85 7.82 6.96
N LEU A 146 -13.06 6.64 7.53
CA LEU A 146 -12.61 6.34 8.89
C LEU A 146 -11.08 6.22 8.96
N SER A 147 -10.45 5.60 7.99
CA SER A 147 -8.99 5.45 7.95
C SER A 147 -8.25 6.79 7.92
N PRO A 148 -8.55 7.75 7.02
CA PRO A 148 -7.92 9.06 7.05
C PRO A 148 -8.29 9.87 8.29
N LEU A 149 -9.54 9.80 8.77
CA LEU A 149 -9.97 10.51 9.97
C LEU A 149 -9.16 10.06 11.20
N ILE A 150 -9.03 8.75 11.40
CA ILE A 150 -8.25 8.20 12.52
C ILE A 150 -6.77 8.43 12.30
N GLY A 151 -6.22 8.10 11.12
CA GLY A 151 -4.79 8.14 10.88
C GLY A 151 -4.21 9.55 10.86
N ILE A 152 -4.83 10.47 10.13
CA ILE A 152 -4.39 11.87 10.09
C ILE A 152 -4.74 12.57 11.41
N GLY A 153 -5.92 12.31 11.97
CA GLY A 153 -6.33 12.85 13.27
C GLY A 153 -5.39 12.42 14.40
N ALA A 154 -4.98 11.16 14.42
CA ALA A 154 -3.99 10.64 15.37
C ALA A 154 -2.62 11.30 15.18
N ALA A 155 -2.18 11.52 13.94
CA ALA A 155 -0.92 12.21 13.66
C ALA A 155 -0.94 13.66 14.17
N ILE A 156 -2.02 14.40 13.92
CA ILE A 156 -2.21 15.76 14.43
C ILE A 156 -2.26 15.76 15.96
N ALA A 157 -3.05 14.89 16.56
CA ALA A 157 -3.16 14.78 18.01
C ALA A 157 -1.82 14.42 18.67
N LEU A 158 -1.07 13.49 18.10
CA LEU A 158 0.26 13.10 18.59
C LEU A 158 1.24 14.26 18.54
N SER A 159 1.26 14.99 17.43
CA SER A 159 2.08 16.20 17.28
C SER A 159 1.73 17.28 18.32
N ALA A 160 0.43 17.51 18.53
CA ALA A 160 -0.04 18.54 19.47
C ALA A 160 0.17 18.16 20.95
N LEU A 161 0.01 16.88 21.31
CA LEU A 161 0.07 16.42 22.69
C LEU A 161 1.50 16.15 23.18
N THR A 162 2.35 15.61 22.32
CA THR A 162 3.69 15.17 22.75
C THR A 162 4.75 16.24 22.53
N GLY A 163 4.60 17.10 21.53
CA GLY A 163 5.64 18.05 21.12
C GLY A 163 6.97 17.40 20.66
N ILE A 164 7.06 16.06 20.78
CA ILE A 164 8.27 15.29 20.43
C ILE A 164 8.36 15.06 18.93
N VAL A 165 7.21 14.85 18.29
CA VAL A 165 7.11 14.61 16.84
C VAL A 165 6.39 15.78 16.21
N SER A 166 7.12 16.64 15.53
CA SER A 166 6.53 17.70 14.70
C SER A 166 6.46 17.21 13.26
N PHE A 167 5.26 16.97 12.77
CA PHE A 167 5.08 16.72 11.34
C PHE A 167 5.16 18.06 10.61
N GLY A 168 6.21 18.24 9.80
CA GLY A 168 6.28 19.37 8.87
C GLY A 168 5.18 19.30 7.81
N THR A 169 4.91 20.41 7.16
CA THR A 169 3.93 20.50 6.06
C THR A 169 4.17 19.45 4.96
N ASP A 170 5.43 19.05 4.76
CA ASP A 170 5.84 18.05 3.77
C ASP A 170 5.44 16.61 4.13
N ALA A 171 5.11 16.34 5.39
CA ALA A 171 4.70 15.00 5.84
C ALA A 171 3.21 14.72 5.56
N TYR A 172 2.35 15.75 5.59
CA TYR A 172 0.92 15.59 5.42
C TYR A 172 0.49 15.02 4.07
N PRO A 173 1.10 15.39 2.92
CA PRO A 173 0.83 14.73 1.65
C PRO A 173 1.11 13.23 1.71
N GLY A 174 2.16 12.80 2.42
CA GLY A 174 2.47 11.40 2.67
C GLY A 174 1.41 10.69 3.51
N LEU A 175 0.87 11.36 4.54
CA LEU A 175 -0.21 10.84 5.37
C LEU A 175 -1.52 10.72 4.58
N ILE A 176 -1.85 11.70 3.73
CA ILE A 176 -3.00 11.60 2.82
C ILE A 176 -2.79 10.42 1.86
N ALA A 177 -1.59 10.27 1.32
CA ALA A 177 -1.25 9.16 0.44
C ALA A 177 -1.40 7.79 1.13
N LEU A 178 -1.07 7.70 2.41
CA LEU A 178 -1.16 6.47 3.19
C LEU A 178 -2.61 6.15 3.58
N PHE A 179 -3.28 7.09 4.22
CA PHE A 179 -4.60 6.86 4.82
C PHE A 179 -5.76 7.15 3.88
N GLY A 180 -5.62 8.13 2.97
CA GLY A 180 -6.68 8.54 2.03
C GLY A 180 -6.69 7.74 0.73
N SER A 181 -5.64 6.97 0.40
CA SER A 181 -5.63 6.18 -0.84
C SER A 181 -6.64 5.03 -0.80
N PRO A 182 -7.23 4.65 -1.95
CA PRO A 182 -8.20 3.56 -2.04
C PRO A 182 -7.60 2.21 -1.65
N VAL A 183 -8.42 1.18 -1.64
CA VAL A 183 -7.98 -0.21 -1.48
C VAL A 183 -7.01 -0.56 -2.60
N ALA A 184 -5.92 -1.24 -2.27
CA ALA A 184 -4.90 -1.58 -3.25
C ALA A 184 -5.38 -2.67 -4.21
N VAL A 185 -5.04 -2.56 -5.50
CA VAL A 185 -5.34 -3.60 -6.51
C VAL A 185 -4.75 -4.96 -6.10
N SER A 186 -3.60 -4.97 -5.43
CA SER A 186 -2.99 -6.18 -4.91
C SER A 186 -3.87 -6.94 -3.91
N SER A 187 -4.83 -6.29 -3.24
CA SER A 187 -5.76 -6.98 -2.33
C SER A 187 -6.68 -7.94 -3.05
N ALA A 188 -7.17 -7.58 -4.25
CA ALA A 188 -7.98 -8.48 -5.06
C ALA A 188 -7.16 -9.69 -5.56
N ILE A 189 -5.91 -9.44 -5.98
CA ILE A 189 -4.99 -10.50 -6.39
C ILE A 189 -4.69 -11.44 -5.21
N MET A 190 -4.45 -10.89 -4.02
CA MET A 190 -4.22 -11.70 -2.81
C MET A 190 -5.45 -12.50 -2.40
N ALA A 191 -6.65 -11.92 -2.50
CA ALA A 191 -7.90 -12.62 -2.23
C ALA A 191 -8.03 -13.85 -3.14
N SER A 192 -7.79 -13.69 -4.45
CA SER A 192 -7.79 -14.79 -5.42
C SER A 192 -6.74 -15.87 -5.11
N GLN A 193 -5.53 -15.47 -4.72
CA GLN A 193 -4.42 -16.41 -4.43
C GLN A 193 -4.56 -17.14 -3.10
N MET A 194 -5.38 -16.63 -2.19
CA MET A 194 -5.51 -17.15 -0.82
C MET A 194 -6.90 -17.71 -0.51
N ASP A 195 -7.66 -18.08 -1.54
CA ASP A 195 -9.01 -18.62 -1.44
C ASP A 195 -9.97 -17.68 -0.69
N GLY A 196 -9.75 -16.37 -0.81
CA GLY A 196 -10.65 -15.35 -0.30
C GLY A 196 -11.75 -14.99 -1.30
N ASP A 197 -12.65 -14.08 -0.89
CA ASP A 197 -13.69 -13.56 -1.77
C ASP A 197 -13.13 -12.53 -2.76
N GLU A 198 -12.70 -13.02 -3.92
CA GLU A 198 -12.15 -12.22 -5.01
C GLU A 198 -13.16 -11.20 -5.54
N GLN A 199 -14.45 -11.58 -5.58
CA GLN A 199 -15.48 -10.72 -6.11
C GLN A 199 -15.75 -9.53 -5.19
N LEU A 200 -15.85 -9.75 -3.89
CA LEU A 200 -15.95 -8.69 -2.90
C LEU A 200 -14.71 -7.80 -2.92
N ALA A 201 -13.51 -8.39 -2.97
CA ALA A 201 -12.27 -7.63 -3.02
C ALA A 201 -12.19 -6.73 -4.26
N THR A 202 -12.59 -7.22 -5.44
CA THR A 202 -12.70 -6.45 -6.68
C THR A 202 -13.67 -5.28 -6.53
N GLN A 203 -14.85 -5.50 -5.96
CA GLN A 203 -15.84 -4.45 -5.70
C GLN A 203 -15.27 -3.37 -4.77
N LEU A 204 -14.60 -3.76 -3.68
CA LEU A 204 -13.98 -2.82 -2.74
C LEU A 204 -12.90 -1.96 -3.41
N VAL A 205 -12.06 -2.54 -4.27
CA VAL A 205 -11.05 -1.79 -5.03
C VAL A 205 -11.69 -0.76 -5.95
N VAL A 206 -12.69 -1.16 -6.73
CA VAL A 206 -13.34 -0.26 -7.72
C VAL A 206 -14.08 0.86 -7.00
N TRP A 207 -14.97 0.54 -6.07
CA TRP A 207 -15.78 1.56 -5.39
C TRP A 207 -14.96 2.48 -4.50
N SER A 208 -13.96 1.95 -3.79
CA SER A 208 -13.07 2.83 -3.02
C SER A 208 -12.25 3.75 -3.92
N SER A 209 -11.85 3.29 -5.12
CA SER A 209 -11.11 4.13 -6.07
C SER A 209 -11.96 5.29 -6.60
N VAL A 210 -13.21 5.02 -6.97
CA VAL A 210 -14.15 6.07 -7.43
C VAL A 210 -14.44 7.08 -6.31
N CYS A 211 -14.76 6.59 -5.11
CA CYS A 211 -15.12 7.45 -4.00
C CYS A 211 -13.91 8.21 -3.41
N SER A 212 -12.69 7.65 -3.51
CA SER A 212 -11.48 8.28 -2.97
C SER A 212 -11.15 9.61 -3.65
N ILE A 213 -11.57 9.84 -4.88
CA ILE A 213 -11.38 11.10 -5.58
C ILE A 213 -11.97 12.25 -4.76
N PHE A 214 -13.21 12.08 -4.30
CA PHE A 214 -13.91 13.10 -3.52
C PHE A 214 -13.32 13.22 -2.10
N THR A 215 -13.03 12.11 -1.44
CA THR A 215 -12.54 12.13 -0.06
C THR A 215 -11.11 12.67 0.05
N ILE A 216 -10.24 12.35 -0.90
CA ILE A 216 -8.89 12.92 -0.97
C ILE A 216 -8.96 14.43 -1.18
N PHE A 217 -9.81 14.89 -2.11
CA PHE A 217 -10.00 16.32 -2.36
C PHE A 217 -10.50 17.05 -1.11
N ILE A 218 -11.55 16.53 -0.45
CA ILE A 218 -12.10 17.11 0.78
C ILE A 218 -11.04 17.13 1.90
N THR A 219 -10.29 16.03 2.08
CA THR A 219 -9.24 15.95 3.08
C THR A 219 -8.13 16.97 2.83
N ALA A 220 -7.69 17.12 1.57
CA ALA A 220 -6.71 18.12 1.19
C ALA A 220 -7.21 19.55 1.47
N CYS A 221 -8.45 19.86 1.09
CA CYS A 221 -9.06 21.18 1.38
C CYS A 221 -9.14 21.46 2.90
N ILE A 222 -9.51 20.48 3.71
CA ILE A 222 -9.54 20.64 5.17
C ILE A 222 -8.14 20.92 5.72
N LEU A 223 -7.13 20.17 5.28
CA LEU A 223 -5.76 20.35 5.74
C LEU A 223 -5.14 21.67 5.26
N MET A 224 -5.50 22.16 4.07
CA MET A 224 -5.15 23.51 3.62
C MET A 224 -5.82 24.58 4.49
N ALA A 225 -7.11 24.45 4.74
CA ALA A 225 -7.86 25.40 5.57
C ALA A 225 -7.37 25.45 7.03
N THR A 226 -6.84 24.35 7.56
CA THR A 226 -6.26 24.26 8.91
C THR A 226 -4.76 24.61 8.97
N GLY A 227 -4.14 24.98 7.85
CA GLY A 227 -2.73 25.40 7.78
C GLY A 227 -1.71 24.24 7.84
N HIS A 228 -2.15 23.00 7.68
CA HIS A 228 -1.27 21.82 7.67
C HIS A 228 -0.71 21.50 6.27
N LEU A 229 -1.30 22.07 5.22
CA LEU A 229 -0.80 21.99 3.85
C LEU A 229 -0.56 23.41 3.30
N PRO A 230 0.48 23.63 2.47
CA PRO A 230 0.66 24.89 1.77
C PRO A 230 -0.52 25.14 0.81
N MET A 231 -0.90 26.41 0.68
CA MET A 231 -1.87 26.86 -0.33
C MET A 231 -1.24 26.90 -1.71
#